data_65dbb6cb3bec1bf4728b04a5c3e56dbc
#
_entry.id   65dbb6cb3bec1bf4728b04a5c3e56dbc
#
_cell.length_a   1.000
_cell.length_b   1.000
_cell.length_c   1.000
_cell.angle_alpha   90.00
_cell.angle_beta   90.00
_cell.angle_gamma   90.00
#
_symmetry.space_group_name_H-M   'P 1'
#
loop_
_entity.id
_entity.type
_entity.pdbx_description
1 polymer ?
#
loop_
_entity_poly.entity_id
_entity_poly.type
_entity_poly.pdbx_seq_one_letter_code
_entity_poly.pdbx_strand_id
1 'polypeptide(L)'
;MSGFLETVQIRITEPFLAMNRWLTVRTLERKLARRPGSPLFVRDRDSMLYVAASALPYHTSGYTTRTHEVIRALSAAGGRVYPLTRPGYPGDRIDRLRDGAGSETQVGEVRYLHAAAPFNNRPVLMYALQAASVVAQLAIQHRVSVIHAASNHVNALPALLAARRLGIPFQYEMRGLWELTRISRMPEYEGRQGFRQGLELEGLVARHADRLFVISAQLGRFARERWGIADERMNLLPNCVDPERFMPSPPEAIDAHTIGYAGSLIGYEGLDTLIDAVGQLVGHGRPVRVEIVGEGEARPALEAQVQRLGLAAHIRFLGRTTPEQARETLGRCALVCIPRKPFKVCEIVPPIKLVEALAMGKPVIVPDLPVFRDEMGMDPAGWFFKAGDAADLARVVGAALADRDRLTALSGRAREYAATRRRWHEFVMNALPMSQGEGLNGRQGH
;
A
#
# COMPACT_ATOMS: atom_id res chain seq x y z
N MET A 1 -36.44 -15.40 6.24
CA MET A 1 -36.09 -15.82 7.62
C MET A 1 -34.62 -15.57 7.97
N SER A 2 -33.64 -15.71 7.04
CA SER A 2 -32.21 -15.48 7.34
C SER A 2 -31.92 -14.02 7.72
N GLY A 3 -32.44 -13.04 7.00
CA GLY A 3 -32.17 -11.63 7.27
C GLY A 3 -32.75 -11.09 8.59
N PHE A 4 -33.88 -11.68 9.09
CA PHE A 4 -34.44 -11.28 10.36
C PHE A 4 -33.61 -11.80 11.55
N LEU A 5 -33.10 -13.03 11.47
CA LEU A 5 -32.22 -13.61 12.48
C LEU A 5 -30.88 -12.87 12.54
N GLU A 6 -30.33 -12.49 11.38
CA GLU A 6 -29.10 -11.71 11.27
C GLU A 6 -29.27 -10.30 11.87
N THR A 7 -30.39 -9.64 11.62
CA THR A 7 -30.73 -8.33 12.20
C THR A 7 -30.90 -8.41 13.72
N VAL A 8 -31.53 -9.48 14.25
CA VAL A 8 -31.68 -9.67 15.70
C VAL A 8 -30.34 -9.98 16.35
N GLN A 9 -29.50 -10.81 15.73
CA GLN A 9 -28.18 -11.15 16.24
C GLN A 9 -27.27 -9.91 16.27
N ILE A 10 -27.32 -9.05 15.27
CA ILE A 10 -26.61 -7.77 15.22
C ILE A 10 -27.08 -6.85 16.36
N ARG A 11 -28.39 -6.71 16.61
CA ARG A 11 -28.91 -5.85 17.68
C ARG A 11 -28.50 -6.29 19.08
N ILE A 12 -28.32 -7.59 19.32
CA ILE A 12 -27.91 -8.11 20.62
C ILE A 12 -26.41 -8.00 20.83
N THR A 13 -25.60 -8.21 19.78
CA THR A 13 -24.14 -8.23 19.90
C THR A 13 -23.49 -6.83 19.82
N GLU A 14 -24.09 -5.89 19.12
CA GLU A 14 -23.54 -4.52 18.91
C GLU A 14 -23.22 -3.78 20.23
N PRO A 15 -24.07 -3.77 21.28
CA PRO A 15 -23.73 -3.12 22.56
C PRO A 15 -22.48 -3.71 23.23
N PHE A 16 -22.33 -5.05 23.20
CA PHE A 16 -21.15 -5.73 23.75
C PHE A 16 -19.89 -5.40 22.95
N LEU A 17 -20.00 -5.35 21.63
CA LEU A 17 -18.91 -4.95 20.76
C LEU A 17 -18.52 -3.49 20.98
N ALA A 18 -19.51 -2.60 21.18
CA ALA A 18 -19.25 -1.19 21.50
C ALA A 18 -18.54 -1.02 22.84
N MET A 19 -18.95 -1.77 23.88
CA MET A 19 -18.28 -1.78 25.19
C MET A 19 -16.86 -2.33 25.08
N ASN A 20 -16.66 -3.44 24.38
CA ASN A 20 -15.33 -4.02 24.14
C ASN A 20 -14.42 -3.05 23.39
N ARG A 21 -14.94 -2.35 22.37
CA ARG A 21 -14.22 -1.31 21.65
C ARG A 21 -13.76 -0.20 22.60
N TRP A 22 -14.69 0.34 23.40
CA TRP A 22 -14.40 1.41 24.33
C TRP A 22 -13.35 0.98 25.36
N LEU A 23 -13.48 -0.21 25.95
CA LEU A 23 -12.51 -0.75 26.91
C LEU A 23 -11.12 -0.93 26.28
N THR A 24 -11.07 -1.44 25.06
CA THR A 24 -9.83 -1.67 24.31
C THR A 24 -9.10 -0.34 24.07
N VAL A 25 -9.78 0.65 23.49
CA VAL A 25 -9.19 1.96 23.19
C VAL A 25 -8.72 2.64 24.47
N ARG A 26 -9.59 2.71 25.50
CA ARG A 26 -9.24 3.38 26.76
C ARG A 26 -8.09 2.70 27.52
N THR A 27 -8.00 1.36 27.45
CA THR A 27 -6.87 0.62 28.04
C THR A 27 -5.57 0.94 27.32
N LEU A 28 -5.60 0.99 25.99
CA LEU A 28 -4.43 1.35 25.18
C LEU A 28 -4.01 2.79 25.44
N GLU A 29 -4.94 3.75 25.46
CA GLU A 29 -4.65 5.16 25.78
C GLU A 29 -3.93 5.32 27.13
N ARG A 30 -4.44 4.66 28.19
CA ARG A 30 -3.81 4.69 29.51
C ARG A 30 -2.39 4.11 29.52
N LYS A 31 -2.14 3.06 28.74
CA LYS A 31 -0.81 2.46 28.62
C LYS A 31 0.14 3.36 27.83
N LEU A 32 -0.35 4.02 26.80
CA LEU A 32 0.43 4.90 25.92
C LEU A 32 0.74 6.27 26.59
N ALA A 33 -0.07 6.69 27.56
CA ALA A 33 0.18 7.90 28.32
C ALA A 33 1.46 7.83 29.19
N ARG A 34 1.90 6.62 29.54
CA ARG A 34 3.11 6.40 30.34
C ARG A 34 4.33 6.33 29.43
N ARG A 35 5.30 7.24 29.67
CA ARG A 35 6.59 7.24 28.95
C ARG A 35 7.72 7.16 29.97
N PRO A 36 8.69 6.25 29.80
CA PRO A 36 9.95 6.33 30.52
C PRO A 36 10.68 7.65 30.20
N GLY A 37 11.33 8.24 31.19
CA GLY A 37 12.11 9.48 30.99
C GLY A 37 13.36 9.28 30.14
N SER A 38 13.88 8.04 30.09
CA SER A 38 15.09 7.67 29.33
C SER A 38 14.97 6.28 28.79
N PRO A 39 15.71 5.96 27.74
CA PRO A 39 15.78 4.58 27.19
C PRO A 39 16.32 3.60 28.24
N LEU A 40 15.72 2.41 28.29
CA LEU A 40 16.04 1.38 29.28
C LEU A 40 17.29 0.54 28.93
N PHE A 41 17.94 0.84 27.79
CA PHE A 41 19.12 0.11 27.31
C PHE A 41 20.02 1.00 26.43
N VAL A 42 21.26 0.57 26.23
CA VAL A 42 22.21 1.27 25.34
C VAL A 42 21.82 1.01 23.89
N ARG A 43 21.66 2.06 23.11
CA ARG A 43 21.20 2.03 21.72
C ARG A 43 22.34 2.26 20.73
N ASP A 44 22.28 1.60 19.60
CA ASP A 44 23.11 1.92 18.43
C ASP A 44 22.39 2.99 17.61
N ARG A 45 23.05 4.15 17.37
CA ARG A 45 22.40 5.37 16.87
C ARG A 45 21.67 5.21 15.53
N ASP A 46 22.27 4.47 14.59
CA ASP A 46 21.77 4.33 13.22
C ASP A 46 20.93 3.06 13.02
N SER A 47 20.44 2.46 14.12
CA SER A 47 19.76 1.17 14.09
C SER A 47 18.24 1.35 14.23
N MET A 48 17.51 0.57 13.42
CA MET A 48 16.05 0.60 13.32
C MET A 48 15.47 -0.81 13.34
N LEU A 49 14.42 -1.04 14.15
CA LEU A 49 13.57 -2.21 13.98
C LEU A 49 12.41 -1.83 13.07
N TYR A 50 12.37 -2.42 11.87
CA TYR A 50 11.31 -2.18 10.89
C TYR A 50 10.25 -3.28 10.97
N VAL A 51 9.07 -2.97 11.50
CA VAL A 51 8.00 -3.95 11.75
C VAL A 51 6.99 -3.92 10.60
N ALA A 52 6.91 -5.02 9.84
CA ALA A 52 6.03 -5.18 8.68
C ALA A 52 4.90 -6.18 8.94
N ALA A 53 3.70 -5.90 8.46
CA ALA A 53 2.55 -6.80 8.63
C ALA A 53 2.70 -8.13 7.86
N SER A 54 3.39 -8.09 6.73
CA SER A 54 3.71 -9.24 5.87
C SER A 54 4.95 -8.96 5.03
N ALA A 55 5.59 -10.00 4.51
CA ALA A 55 6.81 -9.90 3.71
C ALA A 55 6.85 -10.95 2.58
N LEU A 56 7.74 -10.71 1.61
CA LEU A 56 8.16 -11.72 0.65
C LEU A 56 8.95 -12.85 1.36
N PRO A 57 8.96 -14.07 0.82
CA PRO A 57 8.26 -14.55 -0.37
C PRO A 57 6.84 -15.07 -0.06
N TYR A 58 6.43 -15.09 1.20
CA TYR A 58 5.19 -15.71 1.66
C TYR A 58 3.91 -15.03 1.12
N HIS A 59 4.01 -13.75 0.79
CA HIS A 59 2.92 -13.00 0.19
C HIS A 59 3.49 -12.00 -0.82
N THR A 60 3.01 -12.04 -2.06
CA THR A 60 3.37 -11.07 -3.11
C THR A 60 2.21 -10.12 -3.33
N SER A 61 2.42 -8.84 -3.09
CA SER A 61 1.45 -7.75 -3.25
C SER A 61 2.16 -6.41 -3.29
N GLY A 62 1.46 -5.34 -3.68
CA GLY A 62 2.03 -3.98 -3.62
C GLY A 62 2.54 -3.60 -2.22
N TYR A 63 1.88 -4.11 -1.16
CA TYR A 63 2.33 -3.88 0.21
C TYR A 63 3.71 -4.52 0.48
N THR A 64 3.90 -5.79 0.12
CA THR A 64 5.16 -6.51 0.39
C THR A 64 6.29 -6.07 -0.52
N THR A 65 5.99 -5.75 -1.78
CA THR A 65 6.95 -5.14 -2.70
C THR A 65 7.44 -3.80 -2.15
N ARG A 66 6.52 -2.90 -1.77
CA ARG A 66 6.89 -1.62 -1.14
C ARG A 66 7.70 -1.82 0.15
N THR A 67 7.30 -2.75 1.01
CA THR A 67 8.04 -3.07 2.24
C THR A 67 9.50 -3.40 1.94
N HIS A 68 9.71 -4.27 0.97
CA HIS A 68 11.04 -4.70 0.55
C HIS A 68 11.88 -3.54 0.03
N GLU A 69 11.31 -2.72 -0.86
CA GLU A 69 12.01 -1.57 -1.45
C GLU A 69 12.33 -0.47 -0.42
N VAL A 70 11.43 -0.19 0.53
CA VAL A 70 11.69 0.79 1.60
C VAL A 70 12.84 0.31 2.50
N ILE A 71 12.84 -0.97 2.88
CA ILE A 71 13.94 -1.54 3.69
C ILE A 71 15.28 -1.46 2.95
N ARG A 72 15.31 -1.81 1.66
CA ARG A 72 16.51 -1.68 0.83
C ARG A 72 17.00 -0.25 0.77
N ALA A 73 16.10 0.69 0.52
CA ALA A 73 16.43 2.11 0.42
C ALA A 73 16.95 2.68 1.74
N LEU A 74 16.34 2.31 2.87
CA LEU A 74 16.83 2.70 4.20
C LEU A 74 18.23 2.15 4.48
N SER A 75 18.49 0.89 4.10
CA SER A 75 19.80 0.27 4.26
C SER A 75 20.84 0.92 3.35
N ALA A 76 20.50 1.20 2.09
CA ALA A 76 21.37 1.90 1.14
C ALA A 76 21.67 3.36 1.56
N ALA A 77 20.76 3.98 2.32
CA ALA A 77 20.95 5.31 2.90
C ALA A 77 21.78 5.31 4.21
N GLY A 78 22.36 4.17 4.59
CA GLY A 78 23.23 4.04 5.76
C GLY A 78 22.54 3.61 7.05
N GLY A 79 21.22 3.35 7.01
CA GLY A 79 20.49 2.83 8.16
C GLY A 79 20.80 1.33 8.43
N ARG A 80 21.03 0.98 9.68
CA ARG A 80 21.13 -0.43 10.10
C ARG A 80 19.71 -0.92 10.40
N VAL A 81 19.06 -1.53 9.40
CA VAL A 81 17.66 -1.96 9.46
C VAL A 81 17.56 -3.42 9.86
N TYR A 82 16.74 -3.71 10.86
CA TYR A 82 16.34 -5.05 11.27
C TYR A 82 14.88 -5.29 10.91
N PRO A 83 14.59 -5.90 9.77
CA PRO A 83 13.22 -6.14 9.33
C PRO A 83 12.61 -7.28 10.16
N LEU A 84 11.51 -6.98 10.85
CA LEU A 84 10.70 -7.93 11.62
C LEU A 84 9.31 -8.01 11.00
N THR A 85 8.85 -9.21 10.70
CA THR A 85 7.42 -9.39 10.42
C THR A 85 6.62 -9.36 11.73
N ARG A 86 5.35 -8.96 11.68
CA ARG A 86 4.51 -9.02 12.87
C ARG A 86 4.59 -10.41 13.51
N PRO A 87 4.64 -10.50 14.84
CA PRO A 87 4.68 -11.79 15.53
C PRO A 87 3.53 -12.71 15.10
N GLY A 88 3.85 -14.00 14.90
CA GLY A 88 2.96 -15.02 14.38
C GLY A 88 2.99 -15.20 12.86
N TYR A 89 3.44 -14.21 12.10
CA TYR A 89 3.58 -14.31 10.64
C TYR A 89 4.90 -15.02 10.27
N PRO A 90 4.92 -15.88 9.25
CA PRO A 90 3.84 -16.28 8.35
C PRO A 90 2.97 -17.42 8.87
N GLY A 91 3.29 -18.02 10.02
CA GLY A 91 2.66 -19.24 10.53
C GLY A 91 1.17 -19.10 10.87
N ASP A 92 0.66 -17.87 11.11
CA ASP A 92 -0.75 -17.61 11.37
C ASP A 92 -1.60 -17.42 10.08
N ARG A 93 -1.00 -17.55 8.90
CA ARG A 93 -1.75 -17.56 7.64
C ARG A 93 -2.39 -18.91 7.41
N ILE A 94 -3.65 -18.93 6.95
CA ILE A 94 -4.41 -20.15 6.69
C ILE A 94 -3.69 -21.08 5.69
N ASP A 95 -3.08 -20.49 4.65
CA ASP A 95 -2.33 -21.20 3.61
C ASP A 95 -0.92 -21.63 4.04
N ARG A 96 -0.48 -21.24 5.25
CA ARG A 96 0.87 -21.49 5.78
C ARG A 96 0.91 -22.09 7.19
N LEU A 97 -0.26 -22.44 7.77
CA LEU A 97 -0.35 -22.99 9.13
C LEU A 97 0.48 -24.28 9.33
N ARG A 98 0.80 -25.00 8.27
CA ARG A 98 1.58 -26.25 8.29
C ARG A 98 3.03 -26.06 7.90
N ASP A 99 3.38 -24.90 7.34
CA ASP A 99 4.75 -24.61 6.94
C ASP A 99 5.51 -24.12 8.17
N GLY A 100 6.47 -24.88 8.64
CA GLY A 100 7.41 -24.44 9.67
C GLY A 100 8.24 -23.27 9.12
N ALA A 101 7.81 -22.02 9.34
CA ALA A 101 8.66 -20.88 9.05
C ALA A 101 9.83 -20.89 10.03
N GLY A 102 11.05 -20.81 9.53
CA GLY A 102 12.23 -20.54 10.35
C GLY A 102 12.15 -19.19 11.06
N SER A 103 13.06 -18.94 11.98
CA SER A 103 13.16 -17.62 12.64
C SER A 103 13.55 -16.48 11.69
N GLU A 104 13.96 -16.80 10.47
CA GLU A 104 14.48 -15.87 9.47
C GLU A 104 14.17 -16.32 8.04
N THR A 105 14.06 -15.34 7.12
CA THR A 105 13.96 -15.59 5.69
C THR A 105 14.78 -14.57 4.91
N GLN A 106 15.64 -15.06 4.01
CA GLN A 106 16.42 -14.22 3.13
C GLN A 106 15.70 -14.00 1.80
N VAL A 107 15.57 -12.73 1.39
CA VAL A 107 15.02 -12.35 0.08
C VAL A 107 15.97 -11.31 -0.52
N GLY A 108 16.73 -11.70 -1.52
CA GLY A 108 17.84 -10.87 -2.02
C GLY A 108 18.80 -10.50 -0.88
N GLU A 109 19.05 -9.22 -0.71
CA GLU A 109 19.90 -8.68 0.35
C GLU A 109 19.18 -8.45 1.69
N VAL A 110 17.85 -8.60 1.74
CA VAL A 110 17.04 -8.33 2.93
C VAL A 110 16.80 -9.62 3.72
N ARG A 111 17.22 -9.61 4.99
CA ARG A 111 16.99 -10.70 5.93
C ARG A 111 15.85 -10.35 6.87
N TYR A 112 14.70 -11.00 6.70
CA TYR A 112 13.53 -10.82 7.54
C TYR A 112 13.59 -11.70 8.78
N LEU A 113 13.37 -11.12 9.94
CA LEU A 113 13.20 -11.82 11.22
C LEU A 113 11.74 -12.22 11.40
N HIS A 114 11.50 -13.39 11.98
CA HIS A 114 10.17 -13.89 12.30
C HIS A 114 10.09 -14.34 13.76
N ALA A 115 8.97 -13.99 14.42
CA ALA A 115 8.66 -14.50 15.73
C ALA A 115 7.44 -15.43 15.61
N ALA A 116 7.58 -16.68 16.07
CA ALA A 116 6.56 -17.71 15.90
C ALA A 116 5.23 -17.41 16.61
N ALA A 117 5.23 -16.55 17.63
CA ALA A 117 4.06 -16.20 18.45
C ALA A 117 4.13 -14.74 18.91
N PRO A 118 2.99 -14.16 19.32
CA PRO A 118 1.63 -14.68 19.32
C PRO A 118 0.97 -14.64 17.94
N PHE A 119 0.01 -15.54 17.68
CA PHE A 119 -0.81 -15.50 16.47
C PHE A 119 -1.87 -14.39 16.53
N ASN A 120 -2.18 -13.79 15.38
CA ASN A 120 -3.15 -12.70 15.24
C ASN A 120 -4.62 -13.17 15.17
N ASN A 121 -4.94 -14.33 15.70
CA ASN A 121 -6.30 -14.87 15.83
C ASN A 121 -6.95 -14.55 17.19
N ARG A 122 -6.44 -13.57 17.91
CA ARG A 122 -6.81 -13.14 19.26
C ARG A 122 -7.50 -11.78 19.26
N PRO A 123 -8.23 -11.42 20.32
CA PRO A 123 -8.68 -10.05 20.49
C PRO A 123 -7.52 -9.06 20.37
N VAL A 124 -7.75 -7.95 19.68
CA VAL A 124 -6.70 -6.94 19.34
C VAL A 124 -5.89 -6.51 20.54
N LEU A 125 -6.53 -6.26 21.69
CA LEU A 125 -5.83 -5.84 22.92
C LEU A 125 -4.86 -6.92 23.41
N MET A 126 -5.30 -8.18 23.44
CA MET A 126 -4.45 -9.31 23.89
C MET A 126 -3.28 -9.51 22.95
N TYR A 127 -3.53 -9.50 21.63
CA TYR A 127 -2.47 -9.59 20.63
C TYR A 127 -1.46 -8.45 20.80
N ALA A 128 -1.93 -7.21 20.86
CA ALA A 128 -1.09 -6.02 20.97
C ALA A 128 -0.16 -6.09 22.20
N LEU A 129 -0.68 -6.50 23.37
CA LEU A 129 0.10 -6.58 24.60
C LEU A 129 1.14 -7.70 24.57
N GLN A 130 0.80 -8.87 24.05
CA GLN A 130 1.71 -10.02 23.97
C GLN A 130 2.79 -9.79 22.90
N ALA A 131 2.39 -9.35 21.70
CA ALA A 131 3.31 -9.07 20.60
C ALA A 131 4.26 -7.90 20.95
N ALA A 132 3.81 -6.90 21.73
CA ALA A 132 4.67 -5.82 22.20
C ALA A 132 5.86 -6.32 23.05
N SER A 133 5.70 -7.41 23.80
CA SER A 133 6.81 -8.00 24.57
C SER A 133 7.86 -8.61 23.66
N VAL A 134 7.44 -9.29 22.58
CA VAL A 134 8.33 -9.85 21.56
C VAL A 134 9.10 -8.75 20.82
N VAL A 135 8.37 -7.72 20.36
CA VAL A 135 8.98 -6.58 19.66
C VAL A 135 9.98 -5.87 20.58
N ALA A 136 9.65 -5.68 21.87
CA ALA A 136 10.56 -5.05 22.82
C ALA A 136 11.83 -5.89 23.06
N GLN A 137 11.70 -7.19 23.16
CA GLN A 137 12.84 -8.10 23.33
C GLN A 137 13.81 -8.01 22.13
N LEU A 138 13.28 -8.06 20.90
CA LEU A 138 14.10 -7.93 19.70
C LEU A 138 14.70 -6.53 19.56
N ALA A 139 13.98 -5.47 19.96
CA ALA A 139 14.52 -4.12 19.97
C ALA A 139 15.73 -3.98 20.91
N ILE A 140 15.68 -4.62 22.09
CA ILE A 140 16.81 -4.65 23.04
C ILE A 140 17.96 -5.48 22.47
N GLN A 141 17.66 -6.69 21.97
CA GLN A 141 18.65 -7.63 21.41
C GLN A 141 19.48 -6.97 20.31
N HIS A 142 18.82 -6.21 19.42
CA HIS A 142 19.46 -5.50 18.31
C HIS A 142 19.86 -4.07 18.64
N ARG A 143 19.69 -3.64 19.89
CA ARG A 143 20.07 -2.32 20.41
C ARG A 143 19.53 -1.16 19.57
N VAL A 144 18.30 -1.29 19.07
CA VAL A 144 17.75 -0.33 18.11
C VAL A 144 17.46 1.03 18.75
N SER A 145 17.64 2.09 17.98
CA SER A 145 17.39 3.48 18.43
C SER A 145 15.97 3.93 18.15
N VAL A 146 15.27 3.28 17.20
CA VAL A 146 13.89 3.60 16.81
C VAL A 146 13.14 2.34 16.38
N ILE A 147 11.84 2.32 16.61
CA ILE A 147 10.94 1.31 16.03
C ILE A 147 10.09 2.00 14.96
N HIS A 148 10.18 1.49 13.73
CA HIS A 148 9.37 1.93 12.59
C HIS A 148 8.37 0.83 12.25
N ALA A 149 7.08 1.14 12.18
CA ALA A 149 6.06 0.17 11.82
C ALA A 149 5.27 0.63 10.58
N ALA A 150 5.16 -0.28 9.62
CA ALA A 150 4.25 -0.09 8.49
C ALA A 150 2.82 -0.47 8.89
N SER A 151 1.81 0.20 8.29
CA SER A 151 0.39 -0.06 8.60
C SER A 151 0.01 -1.54 8.38
N ASN A 152 -1.02 -2.05 9.09
CA ASN A 152 -2.06 -1.29 9.78
C ASN A 152 -1.88 -1.31 11.33
N HIS A 153 -2.90 -0.83 12.05
CA HIS A 153 -2.91 -0.78 13.52
C HIS A 153 -2.60 -2.12 14.19
N VAL A 154 -2.99 -3.25 13.61
CA VAL A 154 -2.69 -4.59 14.16
C VAL A 154 -1.19 -4.82 14.27
N ASN A 155 -0.43 -4.36 13.29
CA ASN A 155 1.03 -4.42 13.27
C ASN A 155 1.67 -3.30 14.09
N ALA A 156 1.09 -2.10 14.03
CA ALA A 156 1.68 -0.90 14.60
C ALA A 156 1.45 -0.75 16.12
N LEU A 157 0.31 -1.24 16.66
CA LEU A 157 0.04 -1.17 18.11
C LEU A 157 1.08 -1.92 18.95
N PRO A 158 1.47 -3.17 18.64
CA PRO A 158 2.56 -3.84 19.35
C PRO A 158 3.87 -3.05 19.31
N ALA A 159 4.21 -2.52 18.16
CA ALA A 159 5.43 -1.73 17.93
C ALA A 159 5.42 -0.43 18.74
N LEU A 160 4.31 0.31 18.73
CA LEU A 160 4.12 1.51 19.53
C LEU A 160 4.20 1.23 21.03
N LEU A 161 3.52 0.17 21.52
CA LEU A 161 3.57 -0.22 22.93
C LEU A 161 4.99 -0.62 23.37
N ALA A 162 5.72 -1.33 22.51
CA ALA A 162 7.12 -1.69 22.74
C ALA A 162 8.00 -0.44 22.84
N ALA A 163 7.89 0.48 21.89
CA ALA A 163 8.65 1.73 21.87
C ALA A 163 8.38 2.57 23.14
N ARG A 164 7.10 2.70 23.54
CA ARG A 164 6.72 3.41 24.78
C ARG A 164 7.27 2.74 26.02
N ARG A 165 7.26 1.39 26.10
CA ARG A 165 7.85 0.64 27.22
C ARG A 165 9.36 0.84 27.32
N LEU A 166 10.04 0.94 26.18
CA LEU A 166 11.49 1.04 26.11
C LEU A 166 12.02 2.49 26.20
N GLY A 167 11.16 3.49 26.09
CA GLY A 167 11.54 4.90 26.07
C GLY A 167 12.26 5.32 24.80
N ILE A 168 12.00 4.66 23.66
CA ILE A 168 12.58 4.98 22.36
C ILE A 168 11.52 5.55 21.40
N PRO A 169 11.93 6.34 20.38
CA PRO A 169 11.02 6.88 19.39
C PRO A 169 10.27 5.80 18.60
N PHE A 170 9.03 6.15 18.21
CA PHE A 170 8.19 5.35 17.35
C PHE A 170 7.82 6.10 16.07
N GLN A 171 8.05 5.48 14.93
CA GLN A 171 7.68 5.98 13.62
C GLN A 171 6.55 5.11 13.06
N TYR A 172 5.52 5.75 12.50
CA TYR A 172 4.42 5.05 11.86
C TYR A 172 4.33 5.39 10.38
N GLU A 173 4.39 4.38 9.51
CA GLU A 173 4.21 4.51 8.07
C GLU A 173 2.78 4.07 7.69
N MET A 174 1.90 5.05 7.51
CA MET A 174 0.52 4.84 7.11
C MET A 174 0.43 4.74 5.59
N ARG A 175 0.14 3.55 5.08
CA ARG A 175 0.08 3.20 3.65
C ARG A 175 -1.33 3.13 3.10
N GLY A 176 -2.33 3.20 3.95
CA GLY A 176 -3.74 3.08 3.62
C GLY A 176 -4.57 2.73 4.84
N LEU A 177 -5.86 2.54 4.62
CA LEU A 177 -6.82 2.21 5.66
C LEU A 177 -7.56 0.93 5.28
N TRP A 178 -7.37 -0.11 6.07
CA TRP A 178 -7.96 -1.43 5.84
C TRP A 178 -9.48 -1.38 5.85
N GLU A 179 -10.04 -0.56 6.71
CA GLU A 179 -11.47 -0.35 6.85
C GLU A 179 -12.08 0.19 5.55
N LEU A 180 -11.42 1.16 4.90
CA LEU A 180 -11.86 1.71 3.62
C LEU A 180 -11.69 0.70 2.47
N THR A 181 -10.64 -0.11 2.51
CA THR A 181 -10.46 -1.21 1.55
C THR A 181 -11.55 -2.26 1.74
N ARG A 182 -11.94 -2.56 2.99
CA ARG A 182 -12.95 -3.56 3.27
C ARG A 182 -14.34 -3.12 2.82
N ILE A 183 -14.74 -1.88 3.05
CA ILE A 183 -16.05 -1.37 2.59
C ILE A 183 -16.17 -1.31 1.07
N SER A 184 -15.08 -1.21 0.32
CA SER A 184 -15.12 -1.31 -1.14
C SER A 184 -15.51 -2.71 -1.65
N ARG A 185 -15.43 -3.74 -0.79
CA ARG A 185 -15.83 -5.13 -1.08
C ARG A 185 -17.10 -5.54 -0.35
N MET A 186 -17.33 -4.96 0.82
CA MET A 186 -18.41 -5.27 1.75
C MET A 186 -19.02 -3.97 2.27
N PRO A 187 -19.85 -3.27 1.47
CA PRO A 187 -20.41 -1.96 1.85
C PRO A 187 -21.16 -2.00 3.19
N GLU A 188 -21.79 -3.13 3.52
CA GLU A 188 -22.51 -3.36 4.78
C GLU A 188 -21.59 -3.36 6.02
N TYR A 189 -20.27 -3.39 5.84
CA TYR A 189 -19.30 -3.27 6.94
C TYR A 189 -19.18 -1.84 7.44
N GLU A 190 -19.54 -0.85 6.61
CA GLU A 190 -19.51 0.56 6.99
C GLU A 190 -20.45 0.81 8.17
N GLY A 191 -19.98 1.54 9.16
CA GLY A 191 -20.74 1.85 10.36
C GLY A 191 -20.83 0.74 11.41
N ARG A 192 -20.40 -0.50 11.14
CA ARG A 192 -20.32 -1.57 12.15
C ARG A 192 -19.26 -1.27 13.21
N GLN A 193 -19.37 -1.89 14.39
CA GLN A 193 -18.42 -1.66 15.49
C GLN A 193 -16.98 -2.02 15.11
N GLY A 194 -16.77 -3.07 14.30
CA GLY A 194 -15.45 -3.43 13.78
C GLY A 194 -14.82 -2.34 12.90
N PHE A 195 -15.62 -1.72 12.02
CA PHE A 195 -15.18 -0.57 11.20
C PHE A 195 -14.77 0.62 12.07
N ARG A 196 -15.62 0.98 13.05
CA ARG A 196 -15.34 2.09 13.97
C ARG A 196 -14.11 1.82 14.81
N GLN A 197 -13.96 0.60 15.34
CA GLN A 197 -12.79 0.19 16.13
C GLN A 197 -11.50 0.28 15.31
N GLY A 198 -11.51 -0.23 14.06
CA GLY A 198 -10.34 -0.16 13.19
C GLY A 198 -9.88 1.27 12.96
N LEU A 199 -10.80 2.18 12.59
CA LEU A 199 -10.47 3.59 12.39
C LEU A 199 -10.01 4.30 13.68
N GLU A 200 -10.59 3.97 14.84
CA GLU A 200 -10.15 4.53 16.11
C GLU A 200 -8.73 4.07 16.48
N LEU A 201 -8.42 2.79 16.25
CA LEU A 201 -7.10 2.23 16.53
C LEU A 201 -6.02 2.76 15.58
N GLU A 202 -6.36 2.95 14.29
CA GLU A 202 -5.47 3.65 13.34
C GLU A 202 -5.19 5.08 13.81
N GLY A 203 -6.23 5.83 14.17
CA GLY A 203 -6.08 7.18 14.71
C GLY A 203 -5.29 7.22 16.02
N LEU A 204 -5.46 6.22 16.88
CA LEU A 204 -4.68 6.10 18.12
C LEU A 204 -3.19 5.94 17.83
N VAL A 205 -2.83 5.04 16.91
CA VAL A 205 -1.44 4.84 16.50
C VAL A 205 -0.86 6.13 15.91
N ALA A 206 -1.58 6.74 14.96
CA ALA A 206 -1.14 7.96 14.28
C ALA A 206 -0.93 9.15 15.24
N ARG A 207 -1.86 9.36 16.19
CA ARG A 207 -1.72 10.42 17.23
C ARG A 207 -0.55 10.20 18.17
N HIS A 208 -0.18 8.95 18.44
CA HIS A 208 0.90 8.61 19.36
C HIS A 208 2.26 8.36 18.68
N ALA A 209 2.31 8.35 17.34
CA ALA A 209 3.59 8.28 16.64
C ALA A 209 4.42 9.54 16.88
N ASP A 210 5.72 9.40 17.13
CA ASP A 210 6.64 10.52 17.25
C ASP A 210 6.92 11.14 15.87
N ARG A 211 6.86 10.31 14.81
CA ARG A 211 6.82 10.72 13.40
C ARG A 211 5.78 9.90 12.65
N LEU A 212 4.93 10.57 11.92
CA LEU A 212 3.95 9.95 11.02
C LEU A 212 4.40 10.12 9.57
N PHE A 213 4.49 9.01 8.85
CA PHE A 213 4.71 8.99 7.40
C PHE A 213 3.41 8.61 6.71
N VAL A 214 3.01 9.39 5.72
CA VAL A 214 1.80 9.13 4.91
C VAL A 214 2.19 8.85 3.46
N ILE A 215 1.50 7.89 2.83
CA ILE A 215 1.80 7.49 1.46
C ILE A 215 1.39 8.53 0.41
N SER A 216 0.46 9.43 0.76
CA SER A 216 -0.07 10.47 -0.14
C SER A 216 -0.52 11.71 0.63
N ALA A 217 -0.58 12.85 -0.03
CA ALA A 217 -1.16 14.07 0.52
C ALA A 217 -2.64 13.88 0.89
N GLN A 218 -3.38 13.09 0.12
CA GLN A 218 -4.80 12.79 0.39
C GLN A 218 -4.97 12.00 1.68
N LEU A 219 -4.09 11.00 1.96
CA LEU A 219 -4.13 10.27 3.23
C LEU A 219 -3.72 11.17 4.40
N GLY A 220 -2.76 12.06 4.20
CA GLY A 220 -2.39 13.09 5.20
C GLY A 220 -3.57 14.01 5.53
N ARG A 221 -4.28 14.49 4.51
CA ARG A 221 -5.50 15.30 4.67
C ARG A 221 -6.58 14.54 5.46
N PHE A 222 -6.82 13.27 5.10
CA PHE A 222 -7.72 12.41 5.86
C PHE A 222 -7.33 12.30 7.33
N ALA A 223 -6.04 12.09 7.63
CA ALA A 223 -5.53 11.98 9.00
C ALA A 223 -5.72 13.29 9.79
N ARG A 224 -5.48 14.44 9.17
CA ARG A 224 -5.72 15.75 9.75
C ARG A 224 -7.22 15.95 10.06
N GLU A 225 -8.08 15.75 9.09
CA GLU A 225 -9.53 15.99 9.22
C GLU A 225 -10.19 15.02 10.20
N ARG A 226 -9.79 13.76 10.18
CA ARG A 226 -10.42 12.70 10.97
C ARG A 226 -9.90 12.61 12.39
N TRP A 227 -8.59 12.86 12.59
CA TRP A 227 -7.92 12.62 13.87
C TRP A 227 -7.21 13.85 14.44
N GLY A 228 -7.30 15.00 13.79
CA GLY A 228 -6.71 16.26 14.25
C GLY A 228 -5.18 16.23 14.28
N ILE A 229 -4.53 15.48 13.38
CA ILE A 229 -3.07 15.40 13.35
C ILE A 229 -2.54 16.62 12.60
N ALA A 230 -1.64 17.36 13.24
CA ALA A 230 -1.03 18.55 12.68
C ALA A 230 -0.09 18.21 11.50
N ASP A 231 -0.04 19.08 10.50
CA ASP A 231 0.74 18.84 9.26
C ASP A 231 2.25 18.73 9.55
N GLU A 232 2.76 19.46 10.55
CA GLU A 232 4.19 19.43 10.96
C GLU A 232 4.65 18.07 11.50
N ARG A 233 3.71 17.23 11.92
CA ARG A 233 3.97 15.86 12.39
C ARG A 233 3.96 14.84 11.28
N MET A 234 3.49 15.22 10.08
CA MET A 234 3.34 14.34 8.93
C MET A 234 4.48 14.55 7.93
N ASN A 235 5.04 13.44 7.48
CA ASN A 235 6.05 13.40 6.43
C ASN A 235 5.49 12.58 5.27
N LEU A 236 5.72 13.03 4.04
CA LEU A 236 5.37 12.25 2.87
C LEU A 236 6.41 11.14 2.66
N LEU A 237 5.93 9.90 2.55
CA LEU A 237 6.71 8.76 2.06
C LEU A 237 5.88 8.07 0.98
N PRO A 238 5.91 8.58 -0.28
CA PRO A 238 5.04 8.12 -1.35
C PRO A 238 5.49 6.78 -1.92
N ASN A 239 4.75 6.26 -2.88
CA ASN A 239 5.27 5.21 -3.73
C ASN A 239 6.41 5.75 -4.58
N CYS A 240 7.53 5.07 -4.52
CA CYS A 240 8.74 5.36 -5.29
C CYS A 240 9.19 4.11 -6.05
N VAL A 241 10.19 4.27 -6.86
CA VAL A 241 10.77 3.22 -7.68
C VAL A 241 12.28 3.34 -7.69
N ASP A 242 12.94 2.23 -7.93
CA ASP A 242 14.33 2.18 -8.36
C ASP A 242 14.35 2.23 -9.90
N PRO A 243 14.72 3.35 -10.53
CA PRO A 243 14.62 3.49 -11.98
C PRO A 243 15.51 2.51 -12.75
N GLU A 244 16.60 2.04 -12.17
CA GLU A 244 17.52 1.07 -12.79
C GLU A 244 16.87 -0.31 -12.98
N ARG A 245 15.85 -0.62 -12.17
CA ARG A 245 15.11 -1.90 -12.23
C ARG A 245 13.88 -1.86 -13.14
N PHE A 246 13.47 -0.67 -13.57
CA PHE A 246 12.28 -0.44 -14.40
C PHE A 246 12.69 0.29 -15.68
N MET A 247 13.48 -0.38 -16.52
CA MET A 247 13.96 0.21 -17.77
C MET A 247 12.86 0.20 -18.85
N PRO A 248 12.78 1.27 -19.66
CA PRO A 248 11.92 1.28 -20.84
C PRO A 248 12.31 0.18 -21.84
N SER A 249 11.31 -0.40 -22.49
CA SER A 249 11.56 -1.30 -23.63
C SER A 249 11.95 -0.50 -24.88
N PRO A 250 12.73 -1.08 -25.80
CA PRO A 250 13.06 -0.44 -27.07
C PRO A 250 11.79 -0.21 -27.90
N PRO A 251 11.68 0.89 -28.66
CA PRO A 251 10.46 1.29 -29.35
C PRO A 251 9.90 0.22 -30.30
N GLU A 252 10.78 -0.54 -30.96
CA GLU A 252 10.41 -1.61 -31.89
C GLU A 252 9.74 -2.81 -31.22
N ALA A 253 9.93 -2.98 -29.91
CA ALA A 253 9.28 -4.03 -29.14
C ALA A 253 7.86 -3.66 -28.67
N ILE A 254 7.43 -2.41 -28.88
CA ILE A 254 6.16 -1.88 -28.38
C ILE A 254 5.06 -2.12 -29.40
N ASP A 255 4.02 -2.85 -28.96
CA ASP A 255 2.78 -2.98 -29.73
C ASP A 255 1.90 -1.75 -29.51
N ALA A 256 1.75 -0.95 -30.57
CA ALA A 256 1.05 0.34 -30.55
C ALA A 256 -0.45 0.26 -30.19
N HIS A 257 -1.05 -0.92 -30.19
CA HIS A 257 -2.48 -1.13 -29.93
C HIS A 257 -2.74 -1.93 -28.65
N THR A 258 -1.70 -2.23 -27.86
CA THR A 258 -1.82 -3.05 -26.65
C THR A 258 -1.74 -2.19 -25.40
N ILE A 259 -2.73 -2.37 -24.52
CA ILE A 259 -2.84 -1.78 -23.19
C ILE A 259 -2.40 -2.81 -22.16
N GLY A 260 -1.57 -2.41 -21.19
CA GLY A 260 -1.13 -3.26 -20.11
C GLY A 260 -1.84 -2.97 -18.79
N TYR A 261 -2.03 -4.03 -18.00
CA TYR A 261 -2.37 -3.95 -16.58
C TYR A 261 -1.60 -5.03 -15.81
N ALA A 262 -1.02 -4.66 -14.66
CA ALA A 262 -0.44 -5.64 -13.74
C ALA A 262 -0.89 -5.36 -12.29
N GLY A 263 -1.40 -6.39 -11.62
CA GLY A 263 -1.80 -6.28 -10.21
C GLY A 263 -2.88 -7.25 -9.79
N SER A 264 -3.38 -7.06 -8.56
CA SER A 264 -4.48 -7.88 -8.03
C SER A 264 -5.78 -7.62 -8.78
N LEU A 265 -6.51 -8.68 -9.10
CA LEU A 265 -7.81 -8.63 -9.77
C LEU A 265 -8.91 -8.57 -8.70
N ILE A 266 -9.23 -7.36 -8.25
CA ILE A 266 -10.22 -7.07 -7.21
C ILE A 266 -11.19 -5.99 -7.69
N GLY A 267 -12.42 -5.99 -7.16
CA GLY A 267 -13.51 -5.21 -7.71
C GLY A 267 -13.24 -3.71 -7.85
N TYR A 268 -12.55 -3.08 -6.90
CA TYR A 268 -12.27 -1.64 -6.96
C TYR A 268 -11.16 -1.26 -7.96
N GLU A 269 -10.39 -2.20 -8.49
CA GLU A 269 -9.41 -1.91 -9.56
C GLU A 269 -10.07 -1.60 -10.91
N GLY A 270 -11.38 -1.91 -11.07
CA GLY A 270 -12.21 -1.40 -12.16
C GLY A 270 -11.95 -2.03 -13.53
N LEU A 271 -11.37 -3.24 -13.59
CA LEU A 271 -11.10 -3.94 -14.84
C LEU A 271 -12.36 -4.25 -15.65
N ASP A 272 -13.50 -4.40 -15.00
CA ASP A 272 -14.81 -4.51 -15.66
C ASP A 272 -15.13 -3.26 -16.48
N THR A 273 -14.85 -2.06 -15.99
CA THR A 273 -14.99 -0.80 -16.74
C THR A 273 -14.04 -0.76 -17.95
N LEU A 274 -12.81 -1.29 -17.83
CA LEU A 274 -11.88 -1.37 -18.96
C LEU A 274 -12.38 -2.38 -20.01
N ILE A 275 -12.93 -3.52 -19.61
CA ILE A 275 -13.48 -4.53 -20.51
C ILE A 275 -14.67 -3.94 -21.31
N ASP A 276 -15.58 -3.22 -20.64
CA ASP A 276 -16.71 -2.55 -21.33
C ASP A 276 -16.21 -1.48 -22.31
N ALA A 277 -15.19 -0.69 -21.94
CA ALA A 277 -14.57 0.30 -22.83
C ALA A 277 -13.93 -0.35 -24.07
N VAL A 278 -13.24 -1.49 -23.89
CA VAL A 278 -12.68 -2.26 -25.02
C VAL A 278 -13.79 -2.78 -25.93
N GLY A 279 -14.91 -3.26 -25.36
CA GLY A 279 -16.08 -3.70 -26.14
C GLY A 279 -16.62 -2.60 -27.05
N GLN A 280 -16.71 -1.36 -26.54
CA GLN A 280 -17.13 -0.21 -27.34
C GLN A 280 -16.13 0.10 -28.46
N LEU A 281 -14.84 0.08 -28.19
CA LEU A 281 -13.79 0.34 -29.20
C LEU A 281 -13.81 -0.72 -30.32
N VAL A 282 -13.90 -2.00 -29.94
CA VAL A 282 -14.00 -3.12 -30.91
C VAL A 282 -15.28 -3.00 -31.76
N GLY A 283 -16.42 -2.65 -31.12
CA GLY A 283 -17.68 -2.42 -31.83
C GLY A 283 -17.61 -1.26 -32.87
N HIS A 284 -16.70 -0.31 -32.67
CA HIS A 284 -16.40 0.76 -33.61
C HIS A 284 -15.24 0.43 -34.59
N GLY A 285 -14.80 -0.84 -34.67
CA GLY A 285 -13.71 -1.28 -35.53
C GLY A 285 -12.32 -0.74 -35.17
N ARG A 286 -12.11 -0.26 -33.91
CA ARG A 286 -10.82 0.24 -33.46
C ARG A 286 -9.92 -0.92 -33.04
N PRO A 287 -8.67 -1.00 -33.53
CA PRO A 287 -7.74 -2.03 -33.09
C PRO A 287 -7.29 -1.78 -31.67
N VAL A 288 -7.61 -2.68 -30.75
CA VAL A 288 -7.20 -2.61 -29.34
C VAL A 288 -7.01 -4.02 -28.78
N ARG A 289 -5.97 -4.21 -28.00
CA ARG A 289 -5.69 -5.41 -27.20
C ARG A 289 -5.39 -5.03 -25.76
N VAL A 290 -5.67 -5.94 -24.83
CA VAL A 290 -5.36 -5.76 -23.41
C VAL A 290 -4.65 -6.99 -22.88
N GLU A 291 -3.52 -6.80 -22.21
CA GLU A 291 -2.82 -7.84 -21.47
C GLU A 291 -2.95 -7.59 -19.98
N ILE A 292 -3.53 -8.55 -19.25
CA ILE A 292 -3.81 -8.47 -17.82
C ILE A 292 -2.95 -9.49 -17.09
N VAL A 293 -1.97 -8.99 -16.32
CA VAL A 293 -1.11 -9.79 -15.46
C VAL A 293 -1.63 -9.72 -14.03
N GLY A 294 -1.87 -10.87 -13.42
CA GLY A 294 -2.26 -10.97 -12.02
C GLY A 294 -3.38 -11.96 -11.74
N GLU A 295 -3.73 -12.06 -10.47
CA GLU A 295 -4.76 -12.94 -9.94
C GLU A 295 -5.62 -12.20 -8.92
N GLY A 296 -6.82 -12.72 -8.65
CA GLY A 296 -7.69 -12.20 -7.62
C GLY A 296 -9.13 -12.67 -7.72
N GLU A 297 -9.91 -12.33 -6.72
CA GLU A 297 -11.30 -12.76 -6.56
C GLU A 297 -12.25 -12.33 -7.70
N ALA A 298 -11.91 -11.23 -8.40
CA ALA A 298 -12.71 -10.73 -9.52
C ALA A 298 -12.47 -11.48 -10.84
N ARG A 299 -11.39 -12.29 -10.97
CA ARG A 299 -11.01 -12.93 -12.22
C ARG A 299 -12.13 -13.72 -12.88
N PRO A 300 -12.86 -14.62 -12.18
CA PRO A 300 -13.93 -15.40 -12.84
C PRO A 300 -15.04 -14.52 -13.44
N ALA A 301 -15.42 -13.44 -12.74
CA ALA A 301 -16.44 -12.52 -13.24
C ALA A 301 -15.95 -11.71 -14.44
N LEU A 302 -14.68 -11.30 -14.46
CA LEU A 302 -14.05 -10.58 -15.56
C LEU A 302 -13.93 -11.48 -16.81
N GLU A 303 -13.50 -12.74 -16.67
CA GLU A 303 -13.44 -13.71 -17.77
C GLU A 303 -14.85 -13.98 -18.34
N ALA A 304 -15.87 -14.14 -17.48
CA ALA A 304 -17.25 -14.28 -17.92
C ALA A 304 -17.75 -13.03 -18.69
N GLN A 305 -17.35 -11.82 -18.28
CA GLN A 305 -17.67 -10.59 -18.99
C GLN A 305 -17.01 -10.56 -20.38
N VAL A 306 -15.74 -10.93 -20.49
CA VAL A 306 -15.02 -11.04 -21.78
C VAL A 306 -15.71 -12.01 -22.73
N GLN A 307 -16.13 -13.18 -22.24
CA GLN A 307 -16.86 -14.17 -23.05
C GLN A 307 -18.22 -13.63 -23.51
N ARG A 308 -19.00 -13.05 -22.61
CA ARG A 308 -20.33 -12.48 -22.91
C ARG A 308 -20.26 -11.39 -23.98
N LEU A 309 -19.18 -10.60 -23.99
CA LEU A 309 -18.98 -9.50 -24.95
C LEU A 309 -18.23 -9.95 -26.21
N GLY A 310 -17.84 -11.22 -26.35
CA GLY A 310 -17.11 -11.73 -27.51
C GLY A 310 -15.69 -11.18 -27.66
N LEU A 311 -15.03 -10.79 -26.55
CA LEU A 311 -13.74 -10.08 -26.54
C LEU A 311 -12.53 -10.99 -26.33
N ALA A 312 -12.68 -12.33 -26.44
CA ALA A 312 -11.61 -13.29 -26.19
C ALA A 312 -10.36 -13.12 -27.08
N ALA A 313 -10.53 -12.56 -28.29
CA ALA A 313 -9.42 -12.23 -29.19
C ALA A 313 -8.69 -10.92 -28.82
N HIS A 314 -9.29 -10.10 -27.98
CA HIS A 314 -8.81 -8.76 -27.63
C HIS A 314 -8.24 -8.65 -26.20
N ILE A 315 -8.67 -9.51 -25.29
CA ILE A 315 -8.29 -9.43 -23.87
C ILE A 315 -7.70 -10.77 -23.40
N ARG A 316 -6.47 -10.73 -22.89
CA ARG A 316 -5.76 -11.89 -22.38
C ARG A 316 -5.48 -11.78 -20.90
N PHE A 317 -5.86 -12.81 -20.13
CA PHE A 317 -5.49 -12.97 -18.72
C PHE A 317 -4.27 -13.88 -18.62
N LEU A 318 -3.13 -13.33 -18.21
CA LEU A 318 -1.85 -14.05 -18.14
C LEU A 318 -1.63 -14.75 -16.80
N GLY A 319 -2.52 -14.52 -15.84
CA GLY A 319 -2.39 -15.10 -14.51
C GLY A 319 -1.26 -14.48 -13.68
N ARG A 320 -0.85 -15.19 -12.64
CA ARG A 320 0.26 -14.79 -11.80
C ARG A 320 1.58 -15.10 -12.52
N THR A 321 2.45 -14.11 -12.62
CA THR A 321 3.78 -14.20 -13.22
C THR A 321 4.85 -13.74 -12.23
N THR A 322 6.12 -13.89 -12.58
CA THR A 322 7.20 -13.25 -11.83
C THR A 322 7.19 -11.73 -12.06
N PRO A 323 7.78 -10.92 -11.16
CA PRO A 323 7.89 -9.47 -11.38
C PRO A 323 8.61 -9.12 -12.68
N GLU A 324 9.60 -9.91 -13.10
CA GLU A 324 10.34 -9.75 -14.35
C GLU A 324 9.43 -9.93 -15.56
N GLN A 325 8.68 -11.04 -15.61
CA GLN A 325 7.71 -11.34 -16.68
C GLN A 325 6.60 -10.28 -16.75
N ALA A 326 6.14 -9.77 -15.59
CA ALA A 326 5.17 -8.67 -15.55
C ALA A 326 5.75 -7.40 -16.19
N ARG A 327 7.01 -7.04 -15.88
CA ARG A 327 7.69 -5.91 -16.50
C ARG A 327 7.89 -6.08 -18.00
N GLU A 328 8.30 -7.27 -18.45
CA GLU A 328 8.43 -7.58 -19.88
C GLU A 328 7.10 -7.45 -20.61
N THR A 329 6.00 -7.94 -20.03
CA THR A 329 4.67 -7.82 -20.59
C THR A 329 4.25 -6.36 -20.72
N LEU A 330 4.34 -5.59 -19.61
CA LEU A 330 4.00 -4.17 -19.64
C LEU A 330 4.95 -3.37 -20.55
N GLY A 331 6.21 -3.77 -20.63
CA GLY A 331 7.21 -3.17 -21.50
C GLY A 331 6.82 -3.18 -22.98
N ARG A 332 6.10 -4.22 -23.42
CA ARG A 332 5.60 -4.35 -24.80
C ARG A 332 4.29 -3.60 -25.07
N CYS A 333 3.60 -3.11 -24.05
CA CYS A 333 2.36 -2.36 -24.21
C CYS A 333 2.64 -0.90 -24.58
N ALA A 334 1.74 -0.27 -25.33
CA ALA A 334 1.80 1.15 -25.69
C ALA A 334 1.62 2.05 -24.48
N LEU A 335 0.71 1.68 -23.58
CA LEU A 335 0.38 2.39 -22.36
C LEU A 335 -0.13 1.43 -21.27
N VAL A 336 -0.23 1.92 -20.04
CA VAL A 336 -0.81 1.19 -18.91
C VAL A 336 -2.12 1.85 -18.48
N CYS A 337 -3.18 1.05 -18.32
CA CYS A 337 -4.46 1.53 -17.79
C CYS A 337 -4.64 1.08 -16.34
N ILE A 338 -4.99 2.03 -15.45
CA ILE A 338 -5.29 1.78 -14.03
C ILE A 338 -6.73 2.26 -13.76
N PRO A 339 -7.76 1.48 -14.12
CA PRO A 339 -9.14 1.98 -14.23
C PRO A 339 -9.91 1.98 -12.90
N ARG A 340 -9.26 2.32 -11.78
CA ARG A 340 -9.85 2.27 -10.44
C ARG A 340 -11.20 2.97 -10.34
N LYS A 341 -12.11 2.34 -9.61
CA LYS A 341 -13.44 2.89 -9.33
C LYS A 341 -13.39 3.98 -8.24
N PRO A 342 -14.38 4.87 -8.16
CA PRO A 342 -14.42 5.99 -7.22
C PRO A 342 -14.81 5.55 -5.79
N PHE A 343 -14.08 4.57 -5.23
CA PHE A 343 -14.18 4.22 -3.82
C PHE A 343 -13.27 5.11 -2.99
N LYS A 344 -13.65 5.37 -1.75
CA LYS A 344 -12.87 6.24 -0.85
C LYS A 344 -11.40 5.83 -0.72
N VAL A 345 -11.12 4.53 -0.68
CA VAL A 345 -9.74 4.03 -0.68
C VAL A 345 -8.97 4.42 -1.94
N CYS A 346 -9.63 4.46 -3.10
CA CYS A 346 -9.02 4.83 -4.38
C CYS A 346 -8.81 6.34 -4.54
N GLU A 347 -9.51 7.16 -3.76
CA GLU A 347 -9.33 8.62 -3.73
C GLU A 347 -8.10 9.02 -2.91
N ILE A 348 -7.67 8.20 -1.95
CA ILE A 348 -6.64 8.57 -0.97
C ILE A 348 -5.38 7.72 -1.02
N VAL A 349 -5.42 6.51 -1.59
CA VAL A 349 -4.27 5.58 -1.64
C VAL A 349 -3.81 5.38 -3.08
N PRO A 350 -2.63 5.89 -3.46
CA PRO A 350 -2.08 5.69 -4.80
C PRO A 350 -1.61 4.25 -4.98
N PRO A 351 -1.84 3.63 -6.15
CA PRO A 351 -1.29 2.31 -6.44
C PRO A 351 0.20 2.40 -6.82
N ILE A 352 1.02 1.48 -6.32
CA ILE A 352 2.44 1.42 -6.68
C ILE A 352 2.67 1.21 -8.18
N LYS A 353 1.77 0.48 -8.86
CA LYS A 353 1.81 0.24 -10.31
C LYS A 353 1.83 1.51 -11.15
N LEU A 354 1.39 2.66 -10.60
CA LEU A 354 1.46 3.96 -11.27
C LEU A 354 2.92 4.37 -11.49
N VAL A 355 3.69 4.44 -10.41
CA VAL A 355 5.10 4.87 -10.50
C VAL A 355 5.96 3.83 -11.22
N GLU A 356 5.64 2.54 -11.10
CA GLU A 356 6.31 1.47 -11.85
C GLU A 356 6.10 1.60 -13.36
N ALA A 357 4.86 1.88 -13.79
CA ALA A 357 4.54 2.13 -15.20
C ALA A 357 5.28 3.38 -15.73
N LEU A 358 5.22 4.49 -14.98
CA LEU A 358 5.92 5.72 -15.37
C LEU A 358 7.44 5.51 -15.49
N ALA A 359 8.03 4.72 -14.58
CA ALA A 359 9.46 4.41 -14.63
C ALA A 359 9.86 3.60 -15.87
N MET A 360 8.97 2.73 -16.37
CA MET A 360 9.17 2.01 -17.64
C MET A 360 8.89 2.89 -18.88
N GLY A 361 8.69 4.20 -18.70
CA GLY A 361 8.32 5.09 -19.79
C GLY A 361 6.93 4.77 -20.36
N LYS A 362 6.02 4.22 -19.58
CA LYS A 362 4.66 3.94 -20.05
C LYS A 362 3.72 5.09 -19.68
N PRO A 363 3.17 5.81 -20.68
CA PRO A 363 2.07 6.72 -20.44
C PRO A 363 0.92 5.97 -19.77
N VAL A 364 0.19 6.65 -18.88
CA VAL A 364 -0.87 6.01 -18.12
C VAL A 364 -2.24 6.60 -18.42
N ILE A 365 -3.27 5.75 -18.37
CA ILE A 365 -4.67 6.20 -18.33
C ILE A 365 -5.20 5.87 -16.93
N VAL A 366 -5.64 6.91 -16.21
CA VAL A 366 -6.06 6.81 -14.81
C VAL A 366 -7.40 7.52 -14.61
N PRO A 367 -8.21 7.13 -13.61
CA PRO A 367 -9.43 7.87 -13.30
C PRO A 367 -9.11 9.26 -12.75
N ASP A 368 -10.01 10.20 -13.03
CA ASP A 368 -9.97 11.54 -12.46
C ASP A 368 -10.36 11.54 -10.97
N LEU A 369 -9.42 11.08 -10.14
CA LEU A 369 -9.55 11.05 -8.69
C LEU A 369 -8.45 11.90 -8.04
N PRO A 370 -8.70 12.49 -6.85
CA PRO A 370 -7.76 13.42 -6.20
C PRO A 370 -6.33 12.89 -6.08
N VAL A 371 -6.17 11.61 -5.68
CA VAL A 371 -4.84 11.01 -5.51
C VAL A 371 -4.06 10.93 -6.82
N PHE A 372 -4.72 10.65 -7.95
CA PHE A 372 -4.01 10.58 -9.24
C PHE A 372 -3.62 11.96 -9.75
N ARG A 373 -4.45 12.99 -9.46
CA ARG A 373 -4.07 14.38 -9.77
C ARG A 373 -2.84 14.81 -8.98
N ASP A 374 -2.80 14.51 -7.68
CA ASP A 374 -1.64 14.81 -6.83
C ASP A 374 -0.38 14.04 -7.29
N GLU A 375 -0.54 12.74 -7.61
CA GLU A 375 0.57 11.87 -8.00
C GLU A 375 1.15 12.20 -9.39
N MET A 376 0.34 12.68 -10.33
CA MET A 376 0.77 13.00 -11.70
C MET A 376 1.14 14.47 -11.88
N GLY A 377 0.76 15.35 -10.95
CA GLY A 377 1.12 16.77 -10.95
C GLY A 377 0.47 17.58 -12.08
N MET A 378 1.05 18.76 -12.34
CA MET A 378 0.50 19.73 -13.30
C MET A 378 0.73 19.35 -14.77
N ASP A 379 1.77 18.57 -15.05
CA ASP A 379 2.11 18.09 -16.41
C ASP A 379 2.08 16.57 -16.46
N PRO A 380 0.87 15.96 -16.52
CA PRO A 380 0.69 14.52 -16.37
C PRO A 380 1.29 13.75 -17.56
N ALA A 381 2.01 12.69 -17.26
CA ALA A 381 2.52 11.74 -18.27
C ALA A 381 1.45 10.71 -18.67
N GLY A 382 0.28 11.19 -19.05
CA GLY A 382 -0.86 10.34 -19.40
C GLY A 382 -2.18 11.12 -19.47
N TRP A 383 -3.28 10.40 -19.32
CA TRP A 383 -4.63 10.95 -19.47
C TRP A 383 -5.52 10.60 -18.28
N PHE A 384 -6.46 11.47 -18.01
CA PHE A 384 -7.54 11.24 -17.06
C PHE A 384 -8.83 10.87 -17.78
N PHE A 385 -9.60 9.94 -17.18
CA PHE A 385 -10.96 9.64 -17.59
C PHE A 385 -11.92 9.75 -16.40
N LYS A 386 -13.20 9.95 -16.65
CA LYS A 386 -14.22 10.04 -15.61
C LYS A 386 -14.38 8.69 -14.90
N ALA A 387 -14.08 8.65 -13.60
CA ALA A 387 -14.02 7.42 -12.82
C ALA A 387 -15.32 6.60 -12.92
N GLY A 388 -15.18 5.30 -13.28
CA GLY A 388 -16.32 4.39 -13.45
C GLY A 388 -17.11 4.54 -14.75
N ASP A 389 -16.71 5.45 -15.65
CA ASP A 389 -17.38 5.70 -16.93
C ASP A 389 -16.66 4.98 -18.07
N ALA A 390 -17.23 3.86 -18.54
CA ALA A 390 -16.64 3.06 -19.61
C ALA A 390 -16.65 3.78 -20.98
N ALA A 391 -17.63 4.64 -21.24
CA ALA A 391 -17.72 5.38 -22.49
C ALA A 391 -16.64 6.47 -22.57
N ASP A 392 -16.41 7.19 -21.46
CA ASP A 392 -15.33 8.16 -21.39
C ASP A 392 -13.95 7.46 -21.44
N LEU A 393 -13.79 6.30 -20.77
CA LEU A 393 -12.58 5.51 -20.87
C LEU A 393 -12.31 5.05 -22.30
N ALA A 394 -13.34 4.57 -23.03
CA ALA A 394 -13.21 4.20 -24.44
C ALA A 394 -12.77 5.38 -25.31
N ARG A 395 -13.37 6.55 -25.11
CA ARG A 395 -13.01 7.79 -25.81
C ARG A 395 -11.52 8.14 -25.57
N VAL A 396 -11.08 8.12 -24.30
CA VAL A 396 -9.70 8.46 -23.92
C VAL A 396 -8.71 7.46 -24.46
N VAL A 397 -8.98 6.15 -24.32
CA VAL A 397 -8.14 5.07 -24.87
C VAL A 397 -8.03 5.19 -26.39
N GLY A 398 -9.16 5.38 -27.10
CA GLY A 398 -9.19 5.51 -28.55
C GLY A 398 -8.39 6.71 -29.06
N ALA A 399 -8.47 7.85 -28.36
CA ALA A 399 -7.68 9.05 -28.67
C ALA A 399 -6.18 8.82 -28.37
N ALA A 400 -5.85 8.21 -27.25
CA ALA A 400 -4.46 7.95 -26.85
C ALA A 400 -3.75 7.00 -27.83
N LEU A 401 -4.37 5.89 -28.22
CA LEU A 401 -3.77 4.93 -29.15
C LEU A 401 -3.69 5.45 -30.61
N ALA A 402 -4.48 6.45 -30.97
CA ALA A 402 -4.43 7.07 -32.31
C ALA A 402 -3.29 8.10 -32.45
N ASP A 403 -2.79 8.66 -31.36
CA ASP A 403 -1.79 9.73 -31.37
C ASP A 403 -0.40 9.20 -30.94
N ARG A 404 0.32 8.61 -31.89
CA ARG A 404 1.64 7.99 -31.66
C ARG A 404 2.70 8.99 -31.25
N ASP A 405 2.68 10.19 -31.78
CA ASP A 405 3.66 11.25 -31.47
C ASP A 405 3.50 11.67 -30.02
N ARG A 406 2.26 11.84 -29.58
CA ARG A 406 1.95 12.16 -28.20
C ARG A 406 2.31 11.02 -27.24
N LEU A 407 2.05 9.74 -27.61
CA LEU A 407 2.48 8.58 -26.84
C LEU A 407 4.00 8.59 -26.62
N THR A 408 4.77 8.85 -27.68
CA THR A 408 6.24 8.93 -27.62
C THR A 408 6.71 10.07 -26.71
N ALA A 409 6.14 11.26 -26.89
CA ALA A 409 6.47 12.42 -26.04
C ALA A 409 6.15 12.17 -24.56
N LEU A 410 4.97 11.55 -24.27
CA LEU A 410 4.58 11.20 -22.91
C LEU A 410 5.45 10.10 -22.31
N SER A 411 5.96 9.16 -23.12
CA SER A 411 6.89 8.11 -22.67
C SER A 411 8.17 8.70 -22.08
N GLY A 412 8.77 9.67 -22.76
CA GLY A 412 9.94 10.38 -22.23
C GLY A 412 9.66 11.09 -20.90
N ARG A 413 8.54 11.83 -20.84
CA ARG A 413 8.12 12.54 -19.62
C ARG A 413 7.80 11.58 -18.45
N ALA A 414 7.16 10.47 -18.73
CA ALA A 414 6.87 9.45 -17.73
C ALA A 414 8.16 8.94 -17.06
N ARG A 415 9.14 8.58 -17.88
CA ARG A 415 10.46 8.15 -17.43
C ARG A 415 11.17 9.22 -16.61
N GLU A 416 11.24 10.44 -17.11
CA GLU A 416 11.88 11.57 -16.44
C GLU A 416 11.24 11.83 -15.08
N TYR A 417 9.90 11.91 -15.02
CA TYR A 417 9.19 12.12 -13.77
C TYR A 417 9.54 11.07 -12.72
N ALA A 418 9.46 9.78 -13.07
CA ALA A 418 9.76 8.71 -12.15
C ALA A 418 11.24 8.72 -11.70
N ALA A 419 12.16 8.97 -12.64
CA ALA A 419 13.60 8.97 -12.39
C ALA A 419 14.09 10.18 -11.59
N THR A 420 13.37 11.31 -11.60
CA THR A 420 13.77 12.55 -10.91
C THR A 420 12.93 12.88 -9.70
N ARG A 421 11.67 12.44 -9.62
CA ARG A 421 10.72 12.85 -8.58
C ARG A 421 10.24 11.70 -7.69
N ARG A 422 10.54 10.44 -8.03
CA ARG A 422 10.01 9.27 -7.35
C ARG A 422 11.08 8.24 -7.00
N ARG A 423 12.26 8.72 -6.59
CA ARG A 423 13.34 7.87 -6.08
C ARG A 423 13.19 7.66 -4.58
N TRP A 424 13.37 6.42 -4.14
CA TRP A 424 13.29 6.07 -2.71
C TRP A 424 14.22 6.89 -1.84
N HIS A 425 15.47 7.12 -2.30
CA HIS A 425 16.49 7.82 -1.52
C HIS A 425 16.03 9.21 -1.03
N GLU A 426 15.29 9.96 -1.84
CA GLU A 426 14.82 11.32 -1.48
C GLU A 426 13.86 11.32 -0.29
N PHE A 427 13.06 10.25 -0.14
CA PHE A 427 12.00 10.19 0.85
C PHE A 427 12.38 9.41 2.11
N VAL A 428 13.24 8.37 1.99
CA VAL A 428 13.61 7.52 3.13
C VAL A 428 14.57 8.22 4.09
N MET A 429 15.32 9.25 3.64
CA MET A 429 16.23 10.02 4.50
C MET A 429 15.52 10.57 5.75
N ASN A 430 14.28 11.02 5.59
CA ASN A 430 13.47 11.51 6.72
C ASN A 430 13.05 10.40 7.69
N ALA A 431 13.11 9.13 7.28
CA ALA A 431 12.76 7.99 8.12
C ALA A 431 13.97 7.37 8.83
N LEU A 432 15.20 7.74 8.48
CA LEU A 432 16.39 7.30 9.19
C LEU A 432 16.36 7.73 10.66
N PRO A 433 16.96 6.96 11.57
CA PRO A 433 17.16 7.38 12.95
C PRO A 433 17.94 8.69 12.97
N MET A 434 17.42 9.73 13.66
CA MET A 434 18.15 10.99 13.80
C MET A 434 19.33 10.82 14.76
N SER A 435 20.52 11.22 14.34
CA SER A 435 21.61 11.52 15.28
C SER A 435 21.13 12.59 16.24
N GLN A 436 21.23 12.37 17.56
CA GLN A 436 20.92 13.40 18.56
C GLN A 436 21.96 14.53 18.43
N GLY A 437 21.62 15.55 17.68
CA GLY A 437 22.49 16.73 17.42
C GLY A 437 21.80 17.79 16.60
N GLU A 438 20.82 17.43 15.76
CA GLU A 438 20.05 18.40 14.97
C GLU A 438 18.65 18.58 15.58
N GLY A 439 18.62 19.17 16.77
CA GLY A 439 17.41 19.70 17.38
C GLY A 439 16.96 20.93 16.62
N LEU A 440 15.71 20.90 16.15
CA LEU A 440 14.77 22.04 15.97
C LEU A 440 15.38 23.46 15.74
N ASN A 441 16.36 23.63 14.88
CA ASN A 441 16.75 24.95 14.40
C ASN A 441 17.24 24.84 12.93
N GLY A 442 16.43 25.33 12.01
CA GLY A 442 16.92 25.62 10.67
C GLY A 442 16.09 25.08 9.53
N ARG A 443 14.86 25.54 9.35
CA ARG A 443 14.28 25.83 8.03
C ARG A 443 13.29 27.00 8.17
N GLN A 444 13.84 28.19 8.44
CA GLN A 444 13.29 29.43 7.90
C GLN A 444 14.17 29.76 6.68
N GLY A 445 13.55 30.00 5.55
CA GLY A 445 14.20 30.66 4.41
C GLY A 445 14.32 29.77 3.16
N HIS A 446 13.40 29.87 2.33
CA HIS A 446 13.23 30.15 0.88
C HIS A 446 12.13 29.32 0.26
#